data_b5d61d7f1f22ede48016a45263877e65
#
_entry.id   b5d61d7f1f22ede48016a45263877e65
#
_cell.length_a   1.000
_cell.length_b   1.000
_cell.length_c   1.000
_cell.angle_alpha   90.00
_cell.angle_beta   90.00
_cell.angle_gamma   90.00
#
_symmetry.space_group_name_H-M   'P 1'
#
loop_
_entity.id
_entity.type
_entity.pdbx_description
1 polymer ?
#
loop_
_entity_poly.entity_id
_entity_poly.type
_entity_poly.pdbx_seq_one_letter_code
_entity_poly.pdbx_strand_id
1 'polypeptide(L)'
;NDKLSSREGAAEALGVSASSLADYELGITKVIPVDKVVLMADLYNAPELKAWYCTSECPIGKSFPMPSSELSSVERTTLNLLRQLRQEDVEEVKEKLIDITADGVISEDERVDLQQILSYLDGLIKAAGELRLIGLKAMNGG
;
A
#
# COMPACT_ATOMS: atom_id res chain seq x y z
N ASN A 1 -16.77 -5.06 19.43
CA ASN A 1 -16.18 -6.40 19.47
C ASN A 1 -15.53 -6.59 20.84
N ASP A 2 -16.25 -7.24 21.78
CA ASP A 2 -15.81 -7.36 23.19
C ASP A 2 -14.40 -7.99 23.35
N LYS A 3 -13.97 -8.79 22.38
CA LYS A 3 -12.64 -9.41 22.39
C LYS A 3 -11.48 -8.42 22.22
N LEU A 4 -11.74 -7.22 21.70
CA LEU A 4 -10.71 -6.18 21.52
C LEU A 4 -10.64 -5.19 22.69
N SER A 5 -11.49 -5.37 23.70
CA SER A 5 -11.51 -4.50 24.88
C SER A 5 -10.35 -4.78 25.85
N SER A 6 -9.66 -5.91 25.68
CA SER A 6 -8.50 -6.28 26.49
C SER A 6 -7.37 -6.86 25.62
N ARG A 7 -6.11 -6.72 26.08
CA ARG A 7 -4.95 -7.31 25.40
C ARG A 7 -5.04 -8.85 25.36
N GLU A 8 -5.56 -9.46 26.42
CA GLU A 8 -5.76 -10.90 26.50
C GLU A 8 -6.75 -11.40 25.44
N GLY A 9 -7.87 -10.71 25.28
CA GLY A 9 -8.86 -11.04 24.25
C GLY A 9 -8.35 -10.87 22.83
N ALA A 10 -7.56 -9.82 22.58
CA ALA A 10 -6.90 -9.61 21.30
C ALA A 10 -5.83 -10.69 21.04
N ALA A 11 -5.01 -11.03 22.04
CA ALA A 11 -3.99 -12.06 21.93
C ALA A 11 -4.59 -13.44 21.63
N GLU A 12 -5.69 -13.80 22.30
CA GLU A 12 -6.45 -15.03 22.00
C GLU A 12 -6.94 -15.06 20.55
N ALA A 13 -7.54 -13.96 20.08
CA ALA A 13 -8.04 -13.85 18.71
C ALA A 13 -6.92 -13.95 17.65
N LEU A 14 -5.71 -13.50 17.98
CA LEU A 14 -4.52 -13.58 17.12
C LEU A 14 -3.75 -14.90 17.26
N GLY A 15 -4.11 -15.74 18.22
CA GLY A 15 -3.39 -16.99 18.53
C GLY A 15 -1.94 -16.75 18.97
N VAL A 16 -1.74 -15.73 19.80
CA VAL A 16 -0.43 -15.40 20.42
C VAL A 16 -0.60 -15.22 21.93
N SER A 17 0.52 -15.21 22.69
CA SER A 17 0.45 -14.87 24.12
C SER A 17 0.24 -13.36 24.31
N ALA A 18 -0.35 -12.95 25.43
CA ALA A 18 -0.50 -11.54 25.77
C ALA A 18 0.84 -10.81 25.87
N SER A 19 1.90 -11.50 26.32
CA SER A 19 3.26 -10.95 26.33
C SER A 19 3.83 -10.76 24.93
N SER A 20 3.62 -11.72 24.02
CA SER A 20 4.03 -11.56 22.62
C SER A 20 3.33 -10.39 21.94
N LEU A 21 2.03 -10.22 22.19
CA LEU A 21 1.30 -9.08 21.66
C LEU A 21 1.83 -7.75 22.22
N ALA A 22 2.13 -7.70 23.53
CA ALA A 22 2.76 -6.54 24.13
C ALA A 22 4.12 -6.20 23.51
N ASP A 23 4.93 -7.22 23.24
CA ASP A 23 6.24 -7.04 22.59
C ASP A 23 6.10 -6.52 21.15
N TYR A 24 5.05 -6.91 20.41
CA TYR A 24 4.73 -6.36 19.10
C TYR A 24 4.34 -4.89 19.18
N GLU A 25 3.42 -4.54 20.12
CA GLU A 25 2.95 -3.17 20.33
C GLU A 25 4.05 -2.22 20.78
N LEU A 26 5.01 -2.70 21.56
CA LEU A 26 6.14 -1.94 22.08
C LEU A 26 7.35 -1.91 21.12
N GLY A 27 7.29 -2.62 20.00
CA GLY A 27 8.40 -2.71 19.04
C GLY A 27 9.62 -3.46 19.59
N ILE A 28 9.44 -4.29 20.64
CA ILE A 28 10.51 -5.11 21.21
C ILE A 28 10.85 -6.27 20.27
N THR A 29 9.85 -6.87 19.66
CA THR A 29 10.03 -7.91 18.64
C THR A 29 10.51 -7.28 17.35
N LYS A 30 11.70 -7.66 16.88
CA LYS A 30 12.33 -7.10 15.67
C LYS A 30 11.55 -7.38 14.39
N VAL A 31 10.93 -8.55 14.30
CA VAL A 31 10.17 -8.97 13.10
C VAL A 31 8.88 -9.64 13.56
N ILE A 32 7.75 -9.02 13.25
CA ILE A 32 6.43 -9.61 13.49
C ILE A 32 6.17 -10.64 12.37
N PRO A 33 5.76 -11.89 12.68
CA PRO A 33 5.41 -12.85 11.64
C PRO A 33 4.33 -12.31 10.69
N VAL A 34 4.52 -12.47 9.39
CA VAL A 34 3.65 -11.88 8.37
C VAL A 34 2.20 -12.34 8.48
N ASP A 35 1.96 -13.59 8.87
CA ASP A 35 0.62 -14.12 9.13
C ASP A 35 -0.07 -13.38 10.27
N LYS A 36 0.66 -12.98 11.31
CA LYS A 36 0.13 -12.18 12.42
C LYS A 36 -0.21 -10.76 11.99
N VAL A 37 0.63 -10.14 11.15
CA VAL A 37 0.32 -8.83 10.56
C VAL A 37 -0.99 -8.86 9.77
N VAL A 38 -1.22 -9.91 8.98
CA VAL A 38 -2.47 -10.08 8.23
C VAL A 38 -3.67 -10.20 9.17
N LEU A 39 -3.58 -11.06 10.20
CA LEU A 39 -4.64 -11.23 11.19
C LEU A 39 -4.92 -9.96 11.98
N MET A 40 -3.89 -9.21 12.39
CA MET A 40 -4.03 -7.93 13.09
C MET A 40 -4.71 -6.90 12.21
N ALA A 41 -4.33 -6.80 10.93
CA ALA A 41 -4.95 -5.87 9.99
C ALA A 41 -6.45 -6.13 9.82
N ASP A 42 -6.84 -7.39 9.76
CA ASP A 42 -8.25 -7.78 9.62
C ASP A 42 -9.02 -7.59 10.94
N LEU A 43 -8.43 -7.99 12.07
CA LEU A 43 -9.05 -7.89 13.40
C LEU A 43 -9.28 -6.44 13.83
N TYR A 44 -8.31 -5.57 13.58
CA TYR A 44 -8.36 -4.15 13.97
C TYR A 44 -9.01 -3.25 12.91
N ASN A 45 -9.44 -3.81 11.79
CA ASN A 45 -9.87 -3.03 10.61
C ASN A 45 -8.82 -1.97 10.21
N ALA A 46 -7.58 -2.40 10.13
CA ALA A 46 -6.41 -1.57 9.85
C ALA A 46 -5.63 -2.10 8.63
N PRO A 47 -6.20 -2.02 7.41
CA PRO A 47 -5.54 -2.52 6.19
C PRO A 47 -4.20 -1.83 5.94
N GLU A 48 -3.98 -0.64 6.48
CA GLU A 48 -2.71 0.10 6.45
C GLU A 48 -1.55 -0.65 7.10
N LEU A 49 -1.79 -1.59 8.03
CA LEU A 49 -0.74 -2.42 8.62
C LEU A 49 -0.05 -3.31 7.58
N LYS A 50 -0.81 -3.79 6.58
CA LYS A 50 -0.25 -4.58 5.48
C LYS A 50 0.68 -3.72 4.60
N ALA A 51 0.27 -2.49 4.30
CA ALA A 51 1.10 -1.54 3.57
C ALA A 51 2.37 -1.16 4.35
N TRP A 52 2.22 -0.88 5.65
CA TRP A 52 3.36 -0.61 6.54
C TRP A 52 4.37 -1.77 6.54
N TYR A 53 3.90 -3.01 6.72
CA TYR A 53 4.78 -4.18 6.71
C TYR A 53 5.55 -4.30 5.38
N CYS A 54 4.87 -4.12 4.26
CA CYS A 54 5.49 -4.21 2.94
C CYS A 54 6.54 -3.10 2.72
N THR A 55 6.31 -1.89 3.23
CA THR A 55 7.24 -0.76 3.06
C THR A 55 8.39 -0.76 4.05
N SER A 56 8.16 -1.23 5.28
CA SER A 56 9.13 -1.12 6.39
C SER A 56 9.94 -2.39 6.61
N GLU A 57 9.28 -3.56 6.57
CA GLU A 57 9.85 -4.82 7.00
C GLU A 57 10.18 -5.78 5.84
N CYS A 58 9.31 -5.84 4.81
CA CYS A 58 9.45 -6.80 3.73
C CYS A 58 10.46 -6.32 2.67
N PRO A 59 11.59 -7.00 2.46
CA PRO A 59 12.56 -6.60 1.43
C PRO A 59 11.98 -6.59 0.01
N ILE A 60 11.04 -7.50 -0.27
CA ILE A 60 10.36 -7.56 -1.57
C ILE A 60 9.42 -6.36 -1.71
N GLY A 61 8.62 -6.06 -0.70
CA GLY A 61 7.69 -4.92 -0.72
C GLY A 61 8.39 -3.57 -0.89
N LYS A 62 9.61 -3.43 -0.37
CA LYS A 62 10.43 -2.22 -0.52
C LYS A 62 10.83 -1.93 -1.97
N SER A 63 10.80 -2.92 -2.85
CA SER A 63 11.12 -2.77 -4.27
C SER A 63 9.91 -2.46 -5.16
N PHE A 64 8.71 -2.36 -4.57
CA PHE A 64 7.48 -2.03 -5.30
C PHE A 64 6.89 -0.68 -4.85
N PRO A 65 6.15 0.01 -5.74
CA PRO A 65 5.43 1.23 -5.38
C PRO A 65 4.23 0.88 -4.48
N MET A 66 4.44 0.93 -3.17
CA MET A 66 3.41 0.64 -2.18
C MET A 66 2.66 1.91 -1.76
N PRO A 67 1.35 1.82 -1.44
CA PRO A 67 0.62 2.94 -0.87
C PRO A 67 1.19 3.32 0.50
N SER A 68 1.02 4.59 0.90
CA SER A 68 1.38 5.04 2.23
C SER A 68 0.58 4.30 3.31
N SER A 69 1.22 3.97 4.41
CA SER A 69 0.56 3.47 5.61
C SER A 69 -0.08 4.60 6.44
N GLU A 70 0.29 5.85 6.18
CA GLU A 70 -0.34 7.02 6.78
C GLU A 70 -1.59 7.38 5.98
N LEU A 71 -2.75 6.91 6.46
CA LEU A 71 -4.02 7.17 5.80
C LEU A 71 -4.41 8.64 5.93
N SER A 72 -4.72 9.23 4.80
CA SER A 72 -5.27 10.58 4.66
C SER A 72 -6.81 10.53 4.65
N SER A 73 -7.49 11.67 4.46
CA SER A 73 -8.94 11.67 4.25
C SER A 73 -9.31 11.13 2.86
N VAL A 74 -10.56 10.66 2.72
CA VAL A 74 -11.09 10.17 1.44
C VAL A 74 -10.98 11.26 0.36
N GLU A 75 -11.33 12.49 0.71
CA GLU A 75 -11.31 13.64 -0.21
C GLU A 75 -9.89 13.92 -0.72
N ARG A 76 -8.91 13.94 0.18
CA ARG A 76 -7.51 14.20 -0.18
C ARG A 76 -6.94 13.08 -1.06
N THR A 77 -7.24 11.85 -0.73
CA THR A 77 -6.79 10.67 -1.48
C THR A 77 -7.43 10.62 -2.86
N THR A 78 -8.73 10.97 -2.95
CA THR A 78 -9.44 11.10 -4.23
C THR A 78 -8.80 12.18 -5.10
N LEU A 79 -8.53 13.36 -4.55
CA LEU A 79 -7.87 14.44 -5.29
C LEU A 79 -6.49 14.05 -5.79
N ASN A 80 -5.72 13.31 -4.99
CA ASN A 80 -4.41 12.80 -5.41
C ASN A 80 -4.52 11.84 -6.59
N LEU A 81 -5.49 10.92 -6.56
CA LEU A 81 -5.74 10.01 -7.67
C LEU A 81 -6.18 10.76 -8.93
N LEU A 82 -7.12 11.71 -8.80
CA LEU A 82 -7.60 12.50 -9.94
C LEU A 82 -6.48 13.33 -10.60
N ARG A 83 -5.52 13.81 -9.81
CA ARG A 83 -4.32 14.48 -10.35
C ARG A 83 -3.46 13.55 -11.20
N GLN A 84 -3.36 12.28 -10.84
CA GLN A 84 -2.64 11.27 -11.62
C GLN A 84 -3.40 10.86 -12.89
N LEU A 85 -4.72 11.08 -12.93
CA LEU A 85 -5.60 10.68 -14.03
C LEU A 85 -5.96 11.85 -14.95
N ARG A 86 -5.16 12.93 -14.97
CA ARG A 86 -5.41 14.03 -15.93
C ARG A 86 -5.32 13.49 -17.36
N GLN A 87 -6.26 13.95 -18.18
CA GLN A 87 -6.38 13.44 -19.55
C GLN A 87 -5.09 13.67 -20.35
N GLU A 88 -4.47 14.84 -20.20
CA GLU A 88 -3.25 15.20 -20.90
C GLU A 88 -2.09 14.26 -20.55
N ASP A 89 -1.92 13.94 -19.26
CA ASP A 89 -0.86 13.04 -18.78
C ASP A 89 -1.07 11.61 -19.29
N VAL A 90 -2.32 11.14 -19.29
CA VAL A 90 -2.69 9.80 -19.79
C VAL A 90 -2.46 9.69 -21.29
N GLU A 91 -2.86 10.70 -22.07
CA GLU A 91 -2.63 10.72 -23.53
C GLU A 91 -1.13 10.77 -23.86
N GLU A 92 -0.35 11.60 -23.15
CA GLU A 92 1.11 11.65 -23.34
C GLU A 92 1.77 10.28 -23.08
N VAL A 93 1.38 9.60 -22.00
CA VAL A 93 1.90 8.26 -21.68
C VAL A 93 1.53 7.24 -22.75
N LYS A 94 0.28 7.30 -23.26
CA LYS A 94 -0.17 6.41 -24.34
C LYS A 94 0.64 6.63 -25.63
N GLU A 95 0.85 7.87 -26.05
CA GLU A 95 1.62 8.20 -27.25
C GLU A 95 3.05 7.69 -27.12
N LYS A 96 3.74 8.00 -26.01
CA LYS A 96 5.10 7.52 -25.75
C LYS A 96 5.21 5.99 -25.74
N LEU A 97 4.23 5.29 -25.15
CA LEU A 97 4.22 3.83 -25.15
C LEU A 97 4.03 3.25 -26.56
N ILE A 98 3.20 3.87 -27.40
CA ILE A 98 3.02 3.45 -28.79
C ILE A 98 4.34 3.61 -29.54
N ASP A 99 5.04 4.74 -29.39
CA ASP A 99 6.28 5.01 -30.09
C ASP A 99 7.38 4.02 -29.66
N ILE A 100 7.58 3.80 -28.35
CA ILE A 100 8.58 2.86 -27.81
C ILE A 100 8.33 1.42 -28.28
N THR A 101 7.07 1.03 -28.47
CA THR A 101 6.72 -0.34 -28.86
C THR A 101 6.64 -0.57 -30.38
N ALA A 102 6.81 0.47 -31.18
CA ALA A 102 6.59 0.43 -32.62
C ALA A 102 7.53 -0.56 -33.34
N ASP A 103 8.80 -0.65 -32.95
CA ASP A 103 9.79 -1.53 -33.55
C ASP A 103 10.23 -2.71 -32.65
N GLY A 104 9.77 -2.75 -31.41
CA GLY A 104 10.08 -3.80 -30.42
C GLY A 104 11.51 -3.73 -29.85
N VAL A 105 12.22 -2.64 -30.06
CA VAL A 105 13.57 -2.39 -29.51
C VAL A 105 13.56 -1.09 -28.75
N ILE A 106 14.06 -1.09 -27.51
CA ILE A 106 14.17 0.13 -26.69
C ILE A 106 15.54 0.78 -26.95
N SER A 107 15.54 1.89 -27.68
CA SER A 107 16.73 2.71 -27.93
C SER A 107 17.17 3.48 -26.68
N GLU A 108 18.36 4.07 -26.69
CA GLU A 108 18.87 4.87 -25.56
C GLU A 108 17.99 6.12 -25.31
N ASP A 109 17.48 6.76 -26.34
CA ASP A 109 16.62 7.94 -26.22
C ASP A 109 15.25 7.55 -25.61
N GLU A 110 14.69 6.40 -26.02
CA GLU A 110 13.44 5.87 -25.50
C GLU A 110 13.53 5.39 -24.05
N ARG A 111 14.73 5.07 -23.56
CA ARG A 111 14.92 4.71 -22.14
C ARG A 111 14.57 5.86 -21.21
N VAL A 112 14.83 7.10 -21.60
CA VAL A 112 14.48 8.29 -20.80
C VAL A 112 12.96 8.42 -20.71
N ASP A 113 12.26 8.28 -21.82
CA ASP A 113 10.81 8.31 -21.87
C ASP A 113 10.18 7.15 -21.09
N LEU A 114 10.73 5.96 -21.25
CA LEU A 114 10.28 4.79 -20.47
C LEU A 114 10.45 5.01 -18.96
N GLN A 115 11.56 5.61 -18.52
CA GLN A 115 11.78 5.90 -17.11
C GLN A 115 10.75 6.91 -16.57
N GLN A 116 10.37 7.92 -17.36
CA GLN A 116 9.32 8.87 -17.01
C GLN A 116 7.96 8.17 -16.89
N ILE A 117 7.64 7.28 -17.83
CA ILE A 117 6.42 6.47 -17.80
C ILE A 117 6.36 5.60 -16.53
N LEU A 118 7.46 4.91 -16.21
CA LEU A 118 7.52 4.07 -15.00
C LEU A 118 7.32 4.91 -13.72
N SER A 119 7.92 6.09 -13.64
CA SER A 119 7.70 7.01 -12.51
C SER A 119 6.24 7.49 -12.40
N TYR A 120 5.60 7.77 -13.53
CA TYR A 120 4.18 8.09 -13.58
C TYR A 120 3.31 6.93 -13.08
N LEU A 121 3.59 5.71 -13.56
CA LEU A 121 2.88 4.50 -13.13
C LEU A 121 3.06 4.23 -11.63
N ASP A 122 4.25 4.43 -11.09
CA ASP A 122 4.50 4.31 -9.65
C ASP A 122 3.65 5.29 -8.84
N GLY A 123 3.53 6.53 -9.29
CA GLY A 123 2.65 7.53 -8.68
C GLY A 123 1.17 7.14 -8.74
N LEU A 124 0.73 6.62 -9.88
CA LEU A 124 -0.64 6.15 -10.08
C LEU A 124 -0.96 4.94 -9.18
N ILE A 125 -0.06 3.95 -9.11
CA ILE A 125 -0.21 2.76 -8.27
C ILE A 125 -0.33 3.17 -6.79
N LYS A 126 0.53 4.07 -6.31
CA LYS A 126 0.46 4.59 -4.94
C LYS A 126 -0.87 5.28 -4.64
N ALA A 127 -1.27 6.22 -5.49
CA ALA A 127 -2.50 6.98 -5.30
C ALA A 127 -3.75 6.07 -5.33
N ALA A 128 -3.81 5.13 -6.27
CA ALA A 128 -4.89 4.15 -6.35
C ALA A 128 -4.90 3.21 -5.14
N GLY A 129 -3.73 2.78 -4.69
CA GLY A 129 -3.56 1.94 -3.50
C GLY A 129 -4.03 2.61 -2.22
N GLU A 130 -3.70 3.89 -2.02
CA GLU A 130 -4.16 4.68 -0.87
C GLU A 130 -5.69 4.82 -0.83
N LEU A 131 -6.31 5.16 -1.95
CA LEU A 131 -7.78 5.23 -2.03
C LEU A 131 -8.41 3.87 -1.76
N ARG A 132 -7.82 2.79 -2.27
CA ARG A 132 -8.29 1.43 -2.00
C ARG A 132 -8.22 1.06 -0.51
N LEU A 133 -7.14 1.42 0.20
CA LEU A 133 -7.02 1.16 1.64
C LEU A 133 -8.10 1.88 2.44
N ILE A 134 -8.33 3.16 2.16
CA ILE A 134 -9.39 3.95 2.81
C ILE A 134 -10.77 3.37 2.51
N GLY A 135 -11.03 2.99 1.27
CA GLY A 135 -12.29 2.37 0.86
C GLY A 135 -12.56 1.06 1.61
N LEU A 136 -11.57 0.18 1.70
CA LEU A 136 -11.68 -1.07 2.44
C LEU A 136 -11.98 -0.82 3.93
N LYS A 137 -11.30 0.14 4.54
CA LYS A 137 -11.51 0.51 5.94
C LYS A 137 -12.93 1.03 6.18
N ALA A 138 -13.43 1.87 5.28
CA ALA A 138 -14.80 2.39 5.36
C ALA A 138 -15.86 1.30 5.18
N MET A 139 -15.66 0.36 4.27
CA MET A 139 -16.60 -0.75 4.03
C MET A 139 -16.67 -1.74 5.21
N ASN A 140 -15.57 -1.94 5.92
CA ASN A 140 -15.49 -2.91 7.02
C ASN A 140 -15.82 -2.28 8.39
N GLY A 141 -15.88 -0.96 8.48
CA GLY A 141 -16.14 -0.22 9.72
C GLY A 141 -17.59 0.21 9.93
N GLY A 142 -18.50 -0.19 9.01
CA GLY A 142 -19.93 0.09 9.11
C GLY A 142 -20.69 -0.89 9.97
#